data_3e992d6856249db51a7001269a795453
#
_entry.id   3e992d6856249db51a7001269a795453
#
_cell.length_a   1.000
_cell.length_b   1.000
_cell.length_c   1.000
_cell.angle_alpha   90.00
_cell.angle_beta   90.00
_cell.angle_gamma   90.00
#
_symmetry.space_group_name_H-M   'P 1'
#
loop_
_entity.id
_entity.type
_entity.pdbx_description
1 polymer ?
#
loop_
_entity_poly.entity_id
_entity_poly.type
_entity_poly.pdbx_seq_one_letter_code
_entity_poly.pdbx_strand_id
1 'polypeptide(L)'
;MFKTVLFPIDGSREAREAVDIVVNLVQQYNSRLVILSVVEQVSSEETNDTAMSSPELVARILQEAQSLFFNHGINPEVLEKQGKAAFTICDVADEVGANLIVMGCRGLGLTQEGAHDSVTTRVINLSPCPVLVIP
;
A
#
# COMPACT_ATOMS: atom_id res chain seq x y z
N MET A 1 -17.76 2.22 10.57
CA MET A 1 -17.01 0.98 10.79
C MET A 1 -15.57 1.12 10.37
N PHE A 2 -15.28 1.49 9.14
CA PHE A 2 -13.89 1.62 8.68
C PHE A 2 -13.49 3.08 8.75
N LYS A 3 -13.19 3.54 9.95
CA LYS A 3 -12.86 4.95 10.16
C LYS A 3 -11.52 5.32 9.56
N THR A 4 -10.55 4.42 9.64
CA THR A 4 -9.22 4.66 9.10
C THR A 4 -8.84 3.49 8.21
N VAL A 5 -8.54 3.81 6.96
CA VAL A 5 -8.18 2.82 5.95
C VAL A 5 -6.74 3.05 5.55
N LEU A 6 -5.94 2.00 5.57
CA LEU A 6 -4.57 2.02 5.11
C LEU A 6 -4.49 1.35 3.75
N PHE A 7 -3.89 2.05 2.79
CA PHE A 7 -3.79 1.59 1.43
C PHE A 7 -2.33 1.60 1.00
N PRO A 8 -1.61 0.48 1.18
CA PRO A 8 -0.24 0.38 0.69
C PRO A 8 -0.22 0.32 -0.83
N ILE A 9 0.72 1.03 -1.44
CA ILE A 9 0.84 1.06 -2.90
C ILE A 9 2.30 0.86 -3.28
N ASP A 10 2.50 0.38 -4.50
CA ASP A 10 3.84 0.21 -5.06
C ASP A 10 3.94 0.67 -6.50
N GLY A 11 2.91 1.35 -7.01
CA GLY A 11 2.91 1.85 -8.37
C GLY A 11 2.50 0.84 -9.40
N SER A 12 2.13 -0.35 -9.00
CA SER A 12 1.69 -1.38 -9.94
C SER A 12 0.34 -1.02 -10.54
N ARG A 13 0.03 -1.67 -11.65
CA ARG A 13 -1.27 -1.49 -12.27
C ARG A 13 -2.38 -1.94 -11.34
N GLU A 14 -2.15 -3.05 -10.66
CA GLU A 14 -3.16 -3.59 -9.76
C GLU A 14 -3.49 -2.64 -8.64
N ALA A 15 -2.49 -1.93 -8.14
CA ALA A 15 -2.73 -0.93 -7.11
C ALA A 15 -3.62 0.19 -7.65
N ARG A 16 -3.38 0.59 -8.90
CA ARG A 16 -4.22 1.62 -9.51
C ARG A 16 -5.66 1.18 -9.67
N GLU A 17 -5.85 -0.09 -10.05
CA GLU A 17 -7.21 -0.60 -10.24
C GLU A 17 -7.95 -0.68 -8.92
N ALA A 18 -7.22 -0.81 -7.83
CA ALA A 18 -7.84 -0.83 -6.51
C ALA A 18 -8.35 0.54 -6.08
N VAL A 19 -7.89 1.60 -6.73
CA VAL A 19 -8.25 2.96 -6.32
C VAL A 19 -9.76 3.17 -6.32
N ASP A 20 -10.44 2.67 -7.36
CA ASP A 20 -11.89 2.86 -7.44
C ASP A 20 -12.61 2.21 -6.25
N ILE A 21 -12.14 1.05 -5.85
CA ILE A 21 -12.73 0.35 -4.71
C ILE A 21 -12.47 1.14 -3.43
N VAL A 22 -11.25 1.63 -3.28
CA VAL A 22 -10.89 2.41 -2.10
C VAL A 22 -11.68 3.70 -2.06
N VAL A 23 -11.85 4.38 -3.19
CA VAL A 23 -12.65 5.60 -3.27
C VAL A 23 -14.06 5.34 -2.78
N ASN A 24 -14.68 4.28 -3.31
CA ASN A 24 -16.04 3.94 -2.94
C ASN A 24 -16.13 3.68 -1.44
N LEU A 25 -15.21 2.92 -0.92
CA LEU A 25 -15.21 2.53 0.49
C LEU A 25 -15.01 3.75 1.39
N VAL A 26 -14.06 4.61 1.07
CA VAL A 26 -13.76 5.79 1.86
C VAL A 26 -14.96 6.75 1.84
N GLN A 27 -15.60 6.92 0.69
CA GLN A 27 -16.76 7.78 0.60
C GLN A 27 -17.95 7.21 1.36
N GLN A 28 -18.10 5.90 1.30
CA GLN A 28 -19.22 5.24 1.98
C GLN A 28 -19.13 5.42 3.49
N TYR A 29 -17.93 5.29 4.05
CA TYR A 29 -17.75 5.33 5.50
C TYR A 29 -17.16 6.64 6.00
N ASN A 30 -16.91 7.59 5.10
CA ASN A 30 -16.28 8.85 5.44
C ASN A 30 -14.96 8.60 6.18
N SER A 31 -14.14 7.74 5.61
CA SER A 31 -12.93 7.26 6.25
C SER A 31 -11.78 8.24 6.12
N ARG A 32 -10.88 8.19 7.11
CA ARG A 32 -9.55 8.76 6.96
C ARG A 32 -8.74 7.79 6.13
N LEU A 33 -8.13 8.28 5.06
CA LEU A 33 -7.34 7.42 4.18
C LEU A 33 -5.87 7.72 4.35
N VAL A 34 -5.08 6.68 4.57
CA VAL A 34 -3.63 6.78 4.67
C VAL A 34 -3.03 5.95 3.54
N ILE A 35 -2.27 6.59 2.67
CA ILE A 35 -1.56 5.90 1.59
C ILE A 35 -0.13 5.70 2.04
N LEU A 36 0.37 4.49 1.89
CA LEU A 36 1.69 4.12 2.36
C LEU A 36 2.50 3.52 1.22
N SER A 37 3.73 3.97 1.10
CA SER A 37 4.71 3.31 0.25
C SER A 37 5.88 2.88 1.11
N VAL A 38 6.30 1.62 0.96
CA VAL A 38 7.41 1.08 1.72
C VAL A 38 8.59 0.87 0.78
N VAL A 39 9.72 1.45 1.16
CA VAL A 39 10.97 1.30 0.44
C VAL A 39 11.77 0.22 1.14
N GLU A 40 12.01 -0.88 0.46
CA GLU A 40 12.83 -1.93 1.03
C GLU A 40 14.28 -1.65 0.71
N GLN A 41 15.12 -1.78 1.74
CA GLN A 41 16.55 -1.66 1.53
C GLN A 41 17.06 -2.93 0.89
N VAL A 42 17.68 -2.76 -0.26
CA VAL A 42 18.24 -3.88 -1.01
C VAL A 42 19.73 -3.92 -0.74
N SER A 43 20.30 -5.11 -0.64
CA SER A 43 21.72 -5.23 -0.46
C SER A 43 22.44 -4.61 -1.65
N SER A 44 23.70 -4.21 -1.43
CA SER A 44 24.43 -3.49 -2.45
C SER A 44 24.58 -4.29 -3.74
N GLU A 45 24.53 -5.60 -3.65
CA GLU A 45 24.67 -6.42 -4.84
C GLU A 45 23.46 -6.40 -5.74
N GLU A 46 22.35 -5.96 -5.22
CA GLU A 46 21.10 -6.01 -5.96
C GLU A 46 20.61 -4.65 -6.37
N THR A 47 21.48 -3.66 -6.36
CA THR A 47 21.05 -2.29 -6.60
C THR A 47 20.66 -2.05 -8.04
N ASN A 48 21.04 -2.90 -8.95
CA ASN A 48 20.82 -2.64 -10.36
C ASN A 48 19.35 -2.64 -10.74
N ASP A 49 18.53 -3.35 -9.98
CA ASP A 49 17.14 -3.53 -10.35
C ASP A 49 16.21 -2.75 -9.47
N THR A 50 16.71 -1.73 -8.79
CA THR A 50 15.94 -1.11 -7.74
C THR A 50 15.35 0.23 -8.14
N ALA A 51 15.05 0.41 -9.42
CA ALA A 51 14.39 1.64 -9.82
C ALA A 51 13.13 1.90 -9.01
N MET A 52 12.44 0.83 -8.64
CA MET A 52 11.22 0.94 -7.85
C MET A 52 11.45 1.39 -6.42
N SER A 53 12.70 1.33 -5.97
CA SER A 53 13.03 1.69 -4.59
C SER A 53 13.62 3.08 -4.48
N SER A 54 13.79 3.80 -5.57
CA SER A 54 14.42 5.11 -5.47
C SER A 54 13.48 6.08 -4.78
N PRO A 55 14.00 6.96 -3.95
CA PRO A 55 13.14 7.93 -3.26
C PRO A 55 12.35 8.80 -4.23
N GLU A 56 12.94 9.13 -5.38
CA GLU A 56 12.25 9.95 -6.36
C GLU A 56 11.06 9.24 -6.96
N LEU A 57 11.23 7.95 -7.26
CA LEU A 57 10.15 7.17 -7.81
C LEU A 57 9.04 6.98 -6.79
N VAL A 58 9.41 6.72 -5.55
CA VAL A 58 8.43 6.55 -4.48
C VAL A 58 7.62 7.83 -4.30
N ALA A 59 8.29 8.98 -4.30
CA ALA A 59 7.60 10.25 -4.17
C ALA A 59 6.62 10.46 -5.32
N ARG A 60 7.00 10.08 -6.53
CA ARG A 60 6.12 10.21 -7.69
C ARG A 60 4.90 9.30 -7.55
N ILE A 61 5.11 8.06 -7.12
CA ILE A 61 4.01 7.11 -6.94
C ILE A 61 3.00 7.66 -5.94
N LEU A 62 3.49 8.17 -4.82
CA LEU A 62 2.62 8.73 -3.80
C LEU A 62 1.87 9.94 -4.30
N GLN A 63 2.56 10.80 -5.05
CA GLN A 63 1.96 12.01 -5.59
C GLN A 63 0.86 11.68 -6.60
N GLU A 64 1.11 10.71 -7.46
CA GLU A 64 0.10 10.30 -8.43
C GLU A 64 -1.12 9.72 -7.74
N ALA A 65 -0.90 8.89 -6.74
CA ALA A 65 -2.00 8.32 -5.99
C ALA A 65 -2.81 9.41 -5.29
N GLN A 66 -2.11 10.35 -4.67
CA GLN A 66 -2.77 11.45 -3.99
C GLN A 66 -3.65 12.24 -4.95
N SER A 67 -3.15 12.49 -6.16
CA SER A 67 -3.92 13.23 -7.17
C SER A 67 -5.17 12.48 -7.58
N LEU A 68 -5.08 11.16 -7.72
CA LEU A 68 -6.24 10.37 -8.07
C LEU A 68 -7.34 10.51 -7.02
N PHE A 69 -6.97 10.49 -5.76
CA PHE A 69 -7.96 10.63 -4.70
C PHE A 69 -8.49 12.05 -4.60
N PHE A 70 -7.65 13.05 -4.84
CA PHE A 70 -8.11 14.44 -4.87
C PHE A 70 -9.19 14.64 -5.92
N ASN A 71 -9.07 13.98 -7.06
CA ASN A 71 -10.07 14.11 -8.12
C ASN A 71 -11.43 13.58 -7.70
N HIS A 72 -11.46 12.78 -6.65
CA HIS A 72 -12.70 12.25 -6.09
C HIS A 72 -13.09 12.95 -4.79
N GLY A 73 -12.46 14.06 -4.48
CA GLY A 73 -12.79 14.81 -3.28
C GLY A 73 -12.23 14.24 -1.99
N ILE A 74 -11.25 13.35 -2.09
CA ILE A 74 -10.63 12.71 -0.94
C ILE A 74 -9.24 13.31 -0.74
N ASN A 75 -8.91 13.64 0.51
CA ASN A 75 -7.60 14.20 0.85
C ASN A 75 -6.84 13.18 1.69
N PRO A 76 -6.07 12.29 1.07
CA PRO A 76 -5.38 11.24 1.83
C PRO A 76 -4.15 11.77 2.53
N GLU A 77 -3.79 11.10 3.63
CA GLU A 77 -2.47 11.26 4.22
C GLU A 77 -1.51 10.35 3.47
N VAL A 78 -0.27 10.79 3.35
CA VAL A 78 0.72 10.09 2.55
C VAL A 78 1.92 9.80 3.43
N LEU A 79 2.34 8.55 3.48
CA LEU A 79 3.49 8.12 4.28
C LEU A 79 4.46 7.33 3.42
N GLU A 80 5.74 7.57 3.66
CA GLU A 80 6.81 6.79 3.08
C GLU A 80 7.63 6.21 4.22
N LYS A 81 7.86 4.91 4.21
CA LYS A 81 8.62 4.23 5.25
C LYS A 81 9.66 3.32 4.63
N GLN A 82 10.72 3.07 5.38
CA GLN A 82 11.74 2.11 4.99
C GLN A 82 11.62 0.87 5.86
N GLY A 83 11.86 -0.28 5.26
CA GLY A 83 11.83 -1.54 5.97
C GLY A 83 11.30 -2.65 5.09
N LYS A 84 11.01 -3.76 5.71
CA LYS A 84 10.41 -4.90 5.02
C LYS A 84 8.93 -4.65 4.89
N ALA A 85 8.42 -4.80 3.67
CA ALA A 85 7.08 -4.32 3.34
C ALA A 85 6.02 -4.86 4.28
N ALA A 86 5.96 -6.19 4.47
CA ALA A 86 4.87 -6.76 5.25
C ALA A 86 4.89 -6.28 6.69
N PHE A 87 6.06 -6.28 7.31
CA PHE A 87 6.18 -5.85 8.70
C PHE A 87 5.88 -4.35 8.82
N THR A 88 6.39 -3.56 7.88
CA THR A 88 6.20 -2.12 7.93
C THR A 88 4.72 -1.76 7.75
N ILE A 89 4.05 -2.43 6.83
CA ILE A 89 2.62 -2.20 6.63
C ILE A 89 1.84 -2.47 7.92
N CYS A 90 2.12 -3.59 8.56
CA CYS A 90 1.41 -3.93 9.78
C CYS A 90 1.74 -2.98 10.93
N ASP A 91 3.01 -2.55 11.02
CA ASP A 91 3.39 -1.59 12.04
C ASP A 91 2.68 -0.25 11.83
N VAL A 92 2.61 0.21 10.59
CA VAL A 92 1.93 1.47 10.31
C VAL A 92 0.44 1.34 10.59
N ALA A 93 -0.15 0.20 10.23
CA ALA A 93 -1.56 -0.02 10.53
C ALA A 93 -1.84 0.13 12.03
N ASP A 94 -0.95 -0.39 12.85
CA ASP A 94 -1.09 -0.27 14.28
C ASP A 94 -0.89 1.18 14.74
N GLU A 95 0.11 1.86 14.18
CA GLU A 95 0.42 3.24 14.57
C GLU A 95 -0.72 4.19 14.25
N VAL A 96 -1.32 4.05 13.08
CA VAL A 96 -2.38 4.96 12.66
C VAL A 96 -3.76 4.53 13.14
N GLY A 97 -3.84 3.38 13.77
CA GLY A 97 -5.11 2.86 14.23
C GLY A 97 -6.00 2.43 13.08
N ALA A 98 -5.44 1.81 12.07
CA ALA A 98 -6.21 1.41 10.89
C ALA A 98 -7.26 0.37 11.26
N ASN A 99 -8.42 0.52 10.67
CA ASN A 99 -9.52 -0.43 10.84
C ASN A 99 -9.60 -1.39 9.66
N LEU A 100 -8.89 -1.09 8.60
CA LEU A 100 -8.89 -1.90 7.39
C LEU A 100 -7.61 -1.62 6.60
N ILE A 101 -6.99 -2.67 6.10
CA ILE A 101 -5.92 -2.55 5.12
C ILE A 101 -6.48 -3.04 3.78
N VAL A 102 -6.29 -2.25 2.72
CA VAL A 102 -6.70 -2.66 1.36
C VAL A 102 -5.45 -2.92 0.55
N MET A 103 -5.34 -4.11 -0.03
CA MET A 103 -4.17 -4.49 -0.79
C MET A 103 -4.58 -5.18 -2.08
N GLY A 104 -3.79 -4.95 -3.13
CA GLY A 104 -3.86 -5.80 -4.30
C GLY A 104 -3.13 -7.10 -4.05
N CYS A 105 -3.53 -8.14 -4.73
CA CYS A 105 -2.87 -9.44 -4.54
C CYS A 105 -1.79 -9.70 -5.59
N ARG A 106 -1.66 -8.83 -6.57
CA ARG A 106 -0.73 -9.10 -7.69
C ARG A 106 0.38 -8.08 -7.82
N GLY A 107 0.29 -6.96 -7.15
CA GLY A 107 1.26 -5.90 -7.32
C GLY A 107 2.52 -6.11 -6.51
N LEU A 108 2.37 -6.39 -5.24
CA LEU A 108 3.48 -6.38 -4.30
C LEU A 108 4.14 -7.75 -4.28
N GLY A 109 5.23 -7.86 -5.03
CA GLY A 109 6.06 -9.06 -4.95
C GLY A 109 5.47 -10.29 -5.59
N LEU A 110 4.41 -10.16 -6.33
CA LEU A 110 3.82 -11.32 -6.98
C LEU A 110 4.47 -11.52 -8.33
N THR A 111 5.57 -12.21 -8.34
CA THR A 111 6.27 -12.51 -9.57
C THR A 111 6.61 -13.98 -9.58
N GLN A 112 6.17 -14.66 -10.59
CA GLN A 112 6.56 -16.03 -10.81
C GLN A 112 6.33 -16.89 -9.58
N GLU A 113 7.33 -17.63 -9.22
CA GLU A 113 7.23 -18.61 -8.16
C GLU A 113 7.14 -18.01 -6.77
N GLY A 114 7.37 -16.71 -6.66
CA GLY A 114 7.34 -16.08 -5.36
C GLY A 114 5.95 -15.79 -4.84
N ALA A 115 4.93 -16.17 -5.57
CA ALA A 115 3.58 -15.78 -5.24
C ALA A 115 3.15 -16.19 -3.82
N HIS A 116 3.58 -17.39 -3.40
CA HIS A 116 3.16 -17.87 -2.08
C HIS A 116 3.85 -17.13 -0.95
N ASP A 117 4.92 -16.40 -1.25
CA ASP A 117 5.61 -15.58 -0.25
C ASP A 117 5.32 -14.11 -0.44
N SER A 118 4.21 -13.78 -1.06
CA SER A 118 3.89 -12.41 -1.37
C SER A 118 3.73 -11.58 -0.10
N VAL A 119 3.91 -10.28 -0.26
CA VAL A 119 3.69 -9.34 0.82
C VAL A 119 2.27 -9.45 1.33
N THR A 120 1.32 -9.62 0.41
CA THR A 120 -0.09 -9.72 0.78
C THR A 120 -0.33 -10.88 1.73
N THR A 121 0.23 -12.05 1.43
CA THR A 121 0.05 -13.21 2.28
C THR A 121 0.60 -12.96 3.68
N ARG A 122 1.76 -12.33 3.76
CA ARG A 122 2.36 -12.02 5.06
C ARG A 122 1.54 -11.02 5.84
N VAL A 123 1.01 -10.00 5.15
CA VAL A 123 0.17 -9.01 5.81
C VAL A 123 -1.08 -9.67 6.37
N ILE A 124 -1.70 -10.55 5.60
CA ILE A 124 -2.89 -11.25 6.08
C ILE A 124 -2.58 -11.97 7.41
N ASN A 125 -1.42 -12.59 7.49
CA ASN A 125 -1.06 -13.35 8.67
C ASN A 125 -0.66 -12.50 9.88
N LEU A 126 -0.22 -11.26 9.63
CA LEU A 126 0.35 -10.42 10.69
C LEU A 126 -0.51 -9.21 11.04
N SER A 127 -1.54 -8.96 10.28
CA SER A 127 -2.27 -7.69 10.37
C SER A 127 -3.03 -7.56 11.68
N PRO A 128 -3.02 -6.36 12.28
CA PRO A 128 -3.82 -6.11 13.48
C PRO A 128 -5.30 -5.83 13.16
N CYS A 129 -5.68 -5.79 11.89
CA CYS A 129 -7.04 -5.45 11.49
C CYS A 129 -7.41 -6.25 10.23
N PRO A 130 -8.68 -6.20 9.83
CA PRO A 130 -9.10 -6.88 8.59
C PRO A 130 -8.32 -6.40 7.38
N VAL A 131 -8.12 -7.31 6.43
CA VAL A 131 -7.43 -7.03 5.18
C VAL A 131 -8.37 -7.35 4.04
N LEU A 132 -8.59 -6.35 3.18
CA LEU A 132 -9.39 -6.54 1.96
C LEU A 132 -8.41 -6.73 0.81
N VAL A 133 -8.48 -7.87 0.17
CA VAL A 133 -7.57 -8.22 -0.91
C VAL A 133 -8.30 -8.07 -2.24
N ILE A 134 -7.71 -7.30 -3.14
CA ILE A 134 -8.29 -7.03 -4.45
C ILE A 134 -7.48 -7.79 -5.49
N PRO A 135 -8.08 -8.74 -6.17
CA PRO A 135 -7.36 -9.54 -7.16
C PRO A 135 -6.99 -8.77 -8.41
#